data_86048655b463af10a6b3f2f4da7f0482
#
_entry.id   86048655b463af10a6b3f2f4da7f0482
#
_cell.length_a   1.000
_cell.length_b   1.000
_cell.length_c   1.000
_cell.angle_alpha   90.00
_cell.angle_beta   90.00
_cell.angle_gamma   90.00
#
_symmetry.space_group_name_H-M   'P 1'
#
loop_
_entity.id
_entity.type
_entity.pdbx_description
1 polymer ?
#
loop_
_entity_poly.entity_id
_entity_poly.type
_entity_poly.pdbx_seq_one_letter_code
_entity_poly.pdbx_strand_id
1 'polypeptide(L)'
;SILKSVKHLLWKVNLLKQSAHNLNQKIKDLEEVKQYLFYKKVIEEDAEIQKLLAKIKQTQDQMQEALKQKQMSNYQNLKKELAQYRFIFEKHPLLQNYLQYKKDVEQILQEVISVLTWE
;
A
#
# COMPACT_ATOMS: atom_id res chain seq x y z
N SER A 1 -44.79 -10.97 -5.04
CA SER A 1 -44.25 -12.33 -5.06
C SER A 1 -42.74 -12.34 -4.70
N ILE A 2 -42.31 -13.44 -4.20
CA ILE A 2 -40.88 -13.65 -3.82
C ILE A 2 -39.98 -13.48 -5.05
N LEU A 3 -40.46 -13.95 -6.21
CA LEU A 3 -39.69 -13.87 -7.46
C LEU A 3 -39.45 -12.42 -7.91
N LYS A 4 -40.46 -11.56 -7.78
CA LYS A 4 -40.30 -10.12 -8.08
C LYS A 4 -39.33 -9.44 -7.13
N SER A 5 -39.37 -9.78 -5.84
CA SER A 5 -38.47 -9.23 -4.83
C SER A 5 -37.01 -9.62 -5.10
N VAL A 6 -36.78 -10.88 -5.48
CA VAL A 6 -35.44 -11.37 -5.84
C VAL A 6 -34.91 -10.65 -7.09
N LYS A 7 -35.70 -10.50 -8.12
CA LYS A 7 -35.33 -9.77 -9.34
C LYS A 7 -34.98 -8.31 -9.05
N HIS A 8 -35.77 -7.65 -8.19
CA HIS A 8 -35.53 -6.28 -7.79
C HIS A 8 -34.21 -6.13 -7.02
N LEU A 9 -33.92 -7.07 -6.11
CA LEU A 9 -32.64 -7.09 -5.38
C LEU A 9 -31.45 -7.30 -6.32
N LEU A 10 -31.58 -8.24 -7.28
CA LEU A 10 -30.52 -8.49 -8.27
C LEU A 10 -30.24 -7.25 -9.12
N TRP A 11 -31.27 -6.54 -9.54
CA TRP A 11 -31.12 -5.30 -10.30
C TRP A 11 -30.37 -4.24 -9.49
N LYS A 12 -30.69 -4.04 -8.20
CA LYS A 12 -30.01 -3.11 -7.31
C LYS A 12 -28.54 -3.48 -7.13
N VAL A 13 -28.24 -4.77 -6.93
CA VAL A 13 -26.86 -5.26 -6.78
C VAL A 13 -26.06 -4.99 -8.05
N ASN A 14 -26.63 -5.24 -9.22
CA ASN A 14 -25.97 -4.97 -10.49
C ASN A 14 -25.69 -3.48 -10.68
N LEU A 15 -26.62 -2.62 -10.32
CA LEU A 15 -26.46 -1.17 -10.40
C LEU A 15 -25.32 -0.70 -9.47
N LEU A 16 -25.26 -1.22 -8.25
CA LEU A 16 -24.17 -0.92 -7.30
C LEU A 16 -22.83 -1.37 -7.84
N LYS A 17 -22.74 -2.56 -8.44
CA LYS A 17 -21.50 -3.05 -9.05
C LYS A 17 -21.04 -2.16 -10.20
N GLN A 18 -21.94 -1.71 -11.06
CA GLN A 18 -21.62 -0.80 -12.15
C GLN A 18 -21.15 0.56 -11.62
N SER A 19 -21.79 1.10 -10.60
CA SER A 19 -21.40 2.36 -9.97
C SER A 19 -20.02 2.27 -9.34
N ALA A 20 -19.73 1.16 -8.66
CA ALA A 20 -18.40 0.91 -8.07
C ALA A 20 -17.33 0.79 -9.15
N HIS A 21 -17.62 0.10 -10.27
CA HIS A 21 -16.70 -0.01 -11.39
C HIS A 21 -16.40 1.35 -12.02
N ASN A 22 -17.44 2.15 -12.27
CA ASN A 22 -17.30 3.50 -12.82
C ASN A 22 -16.50 4.41 -11.90
N LEU A 23 -16.74 4.31 -10.59
CA LEU A 23 -16.00 5.06 -9.59
C LEU A 23 -14.51 4.65 -9.59
N ASN A 24 -14.22 3.36 -9.66
CA ASN A 24 -12.84 2.87 -9.76
C ASN A 24 -12.13 3.40 -11.00
N GLN A 25 -12.81 3.47 -12.16
CA GLN A 25 -12.22 4.04 -13.37
C GLN A 25 -11.92 5.53 -13.20
N LYS A 26 -12.82 6.28 -12.59
CA LYS A 26 -12.61 7.72 -12.32
C LYS A 26 -11.46 7.95 -11.36
N ILE A 27 -11.34 7.12 -10.32
CA ILE A 27 -10.22 7.20 -9.37
C ILE A 27 -8.89 6.95 -10.08
N LYS A 28 -8.83 5.95 -10.95
CA LYS A 28 -7.61 5.63 -11.73
C LYS A 28 -7.20 6.76 -12.68
N ASP A 29 -8.14 7.58 -13.12
CA ASP A 29 -7.87 8.71 -14.01
C ASP A 29 -7.38 9.97 -13.27
N LEU A 30 -7.44 9.99 -11.94
CA LEU A 30 -6.90 11.12 -11.17
C LEU A 30 -5.38 11.21 -11.30
N GLU A 31 -4.88 12.43 -11.38
CA GLU A 31 -3.43 12.67 -11.56
C GLU A 31 -2.61 12.07 -10.41
N GLU A 32 -3.08 12.19 -9.17
CA GLU A 32 -2.41 11.65 -7.98
C GLU A 32 -2.26 10.13 -8.07
N VAL A 33 -3.28 9.43 -8.57
CA VAL A 33 -3.25 7.98 -8.74
C VAL A 33 -2.30 7.59 -9.86
N LYS A 34 -2.30 8.33 -10.97
CA LYS A 34 -1.37 8.10 -12.08
C LYS A 34 0.09 8.27 -11.63
N GLN A 35 0.38 9.31 -10.87
CA GLN A 35 1.71 9.55 -10.32
C GLN A 35 2.12 8.47 -9.32
N TYR A 36 1.22 8.06 -8.46
CA TYR A 36 1.46 6.95 -7.54
C TYR A 36 1.84 5.66 -8.28
N LEU A 37 1.07 5.29 -9.29
CA LEU A 37 1.32 4.08 -10.09
C LEU A 37 2.63 4.17 -10.87
N PHE A 38 2.96 5.35 -11.39
CA PHE A 38 4.22 5.61 -12.08
C PHE A 38 5.41 5.39 -11.13
N TYR A 39 5.43 6.02 -9.97
CA TYR A 39 6.51 5.87 -9.00
C TYR A 39 6.60 4.47 -8.43
N LYS A 40 5.47 3.81 -8.21
CA LYS A 40 5.43 2.42 -7.79
C LYS A 40 6.16 1.52 -8.78
N LYS A 41 5.91 1.70 -10.06
CA LYS A 41 6.58 0.94 -11.12
C LYS A 41 8.08 1.24 -11.18
N VAL A 42 8.46 2.51 -11.10
CA VAL A 42 9.87 2.92 -11.10
C VAL A 42 10.62 2.28 -9.94
N ILE A 43 10.03 2.26 -8.75
CA ILE A 43 10.62 1.65 -7.56
C ILE A 43 10.75 0.15 -7.72
N GLU A 44 9.74 -0.53 -8.25
CA GLU A 44 9.75 -1.97 -8.47
C GLU A 44 10.84 -2.40 -9.47
N GLU A 45 11.18 -1.53 -10.41
CA GLU A 45 12.21 -1.77 -11.43
C GLU A 45 13.61 -1.29 -11.03
N ASP A 46 13.74 -0.53 -9.94
CA ASP A 46 15.02 0.01 -9.48
C ASP A 46 15.81 -1.04 -8.69
N ALA A 47 16.95 -1.47 -9.24
CA ALA A 47 17.77 -2.53 -8.65
C ALA A 47 18.35 -2.14 -7.29
N GLU A 48 18.77 -0.90 -7.08
CA GLU A 48 19.32 -0.42 -5.80
C GLU A 48 18.29 -0.42 -4.70
N ILE A 49 17.08 0.07 -5.02
CA ILE A 49 15.97 0.08 -4.07
C ILE A 49 15.55 -1.35 -3.72
N GLN A 50 15.47 -2.24 -4.70
CA GLN A 50 15.11 -3.63 -4.46
C GLN A 50 16.15 -4.36 -3.61
N LYS A 51 17.43 -4.08 -3.81
CA LYS A 51 18.51 -4.60 -2.93
C LYS A 51 18.34 -4.11 -1.51
N LEU A 52 18.05 -2.82 -1.34
CA LEU A 52 17.86 -2.22 -0.02
C LEU A 52 16.66 -2.83 0.70
N LEU A 53 15.54 -3.02 0.01
CA LEU A 53 14.36 -3.68 0.55
C LEU A 53 14.64 -5.12 0.96
N ALA A 54 15.42 -5.86 0.15
CA ALA A 54 15.82 -7.22 0.47
C ALA A 54 16.68 -7.27 1.74
N LYS A 55 17.62 -6.33 1.90
CA LYS A 55 18.44 -6.22 3.11
C LYS A 55 17.60 -5.89 4.34
N ILE A 56 16.64 -4.98 4.22
CA ILE A 56 15.73 -4.64 5.31
C ILE A 56 14.95 -5.87 5.76
N LYS A 57 14.38 -6.61 4.81
CA LYS A 57 13.62 -7.83 5.10
C LYS A 57 14.50 -8.89 5.76
N GLN A 58 15.69 -9.14 5.21
CA GLN A 58 16.64 -10.10 5.76
C GLN A 58 17.03 -9.75 7.19
N THR A 59 17.31 -8.47 7.46
CA THR A 59 17.66 -8.00 8.79
C THR A 59 16.51 -8.17 9.77
N GLN A 60 15.28 -7.89 9.35
CA GLN A 60 14.07 -8.13 10.16
C GLN A 60 13.90 -9.60 10.52
N ASP A 61 14.10 -10.51 9.55
CA ASP A 61 14.02 -11.95 9.78
C ASP A 61 15.10 -12.42 10.75
N GLN A 62 16.33 -11.91 10.61
CA GLN A 62 17.43 -12.21 11.53
C GLN A 62 17.16 -11.70 12.94
N MET A 63 16.52 -10.52 13.06
CA MET A 63 16.12 -9.98 14.36
C MET A 63 15.10 -10.88 15.06
N GLN A 64 14.11 -11.37 14.34
CA GLN A 64 13.12 -12.30 14.89
C GLN A 64 13.79 -13.60 15.37
N GLU A 65 14.73 -14.13 14.59
CA GLU A 65 15.48 -15.33 14.96
C GLU A 65 16.34 -15.10 16.19
N ALA A 66 17.02 -13.95 16.26
CA ALA A 66 17.82 -13.58 17.43
C ALA A 66 16.97 -13.48 18.71
N LEU A 67 15.76 -12.96 18.61
CA LEU A 67 14.81 -12.92 19.73
C LEU A 67 14.39 -14.32 20.17
N LYS A 68 14.09 -15.21 19.25
CA LYS A 68 13.72 -16.60 19.54
C LYS A 68 14.83 -17.33 20.27
N GLN A 69 16.08 -17.08 19.87
CA GLN A 69 17.25 -17.72 20.47
C GLN A 69 17.82 -16.95 21.66
N LYS A 70 17.16 -15.88 22.10
CA LYS A 70 17.57 -15.03 23.24
C LYS A 70 18.96 -14.43 23.08
N GLN A 71 19.36 -14.12 21.85
CA GLN A 71 20.63 -13.49 21.51
C GLN A 71 20.47 -11.97 21.54
N MET A 72 20.40 -11.38 22.72
CA MET A 72 20.09 -9.96 22.88
C MET A 72 21.15 -9.03 22.30
N SER A 73 22.44 -9.38 22.41
CA SER A 73 23.53 -8.58 21.83
C SER A 73 23.43 -8.54 20.31
N ASN A 74 23.19 -9.69 19.69
CA ASN A 74 22.99 -9.80 18.24
C ASN A 74 21.74 -9.03 17.81
N TYR A 75 20.64 -9.16 18.55
CA TYR A 75 19.42 -8.41 18.29
C TYR A 75 19.65 -6.90 18.28
N GLN A 76 20.40 -6.36 19.26
CA GLN A 76 20.68 -4.93 19.33
C GLN A 76 21.54 -4.45 18.16
N ASN A 77 22.51 -5.25 17.73
CA ASN A 77 23.35 -4.94 16.58
C ASN A 77 22.53 -4.92 15.29
N LEU A 78 21.65 -5.90 15.10
CA LEU A 78 20.73 -5.96 13.95
C LEU A 78 19.73 -4.80 13.94
N LYS A 79 19.26 -4.38 15.11
CA LYS A 79 18.39 -3.22 15.26
C LYS A 79 19.06 -1.94 14.77
N LYS A 80 20.33 -1.74 15.11
CA LYS A 80 21.13 -0.61 14.65
C LYS A 80 21.34 -0.65 13.13
N GLU A 81 21.65 -1.81 12.60
CA GLU A 81 21.81 -2.03 11.16
C GLU A 81 20.51 -1.73 10.41
N LEU A 82 19.38 -2.21 10.92
CA LEU A 82 18.05 -1.92 10.34
C LEU A 82 17.75 -0.43 10.33
N ALA A 83 18.09 0.28 11.40
CA ALA A 83 17.89 1.73 11.47
C ALA A 83 18.69 2.47 10.40
N GLN A 84 19.92 2.02 10.10
CA GLN A 84 20.73 2.58 9.03
C GLN A 84 20.11 2.36 7.66
N TYR A 85 19.63 1.14 7.37
CA TYR A 85 18.96 0.83 6.12
C TYR A 85 17.68 1.64 5.93
N ARG A 86 16.88 1.78 7.00
CA ARG A 86 15.66 2.61 6.96
C ARG A 86 15.95 4.08 6.71
N PHE A 87 17.03 4.59 7.30
CA PHE A 87 17.45 5.97 7.06
C PHE A 87 17.77 6.22 5.59
N ILE A 88 18.54 5.31 4.97
CA ILE A 88 18.88 5.39 3.54
C ILE A 88 17.60 5.32 2.69
N PHE A 89 16.70 4.41 3.02
CA PHE A 89 15.42 4.23 2.35
C PHE A 89 14.58 5.51 2.40
N GLU A 90 14.41 6.08 3.58
CA GLU A 90 13.58 7.28 3.79
C GLU A 90 14.15 8.53 3.11
N LYS A 91 15.46 8.60 2.93
CA LYS A 91 16.13 9.74 2.28
C LYS A 91 16.17 9.63 0.77
N HIS A 92 15.79 8.51 0.19
CA HIS A 92 15.83 8.32 -1.25
C HIS A 92 14.77 9.19 -1.95
N PRO A 93 15.14 10.04 -2.92
CA PRO A 93 14.16 10.96 -3.54
C PRO A 93 12.98 10.28 -4.20
N LEU A 94 13.19 9.15 -4.89
CA LEU A 94 12.11 8.38 -5.51
C LEU A 94 11.12 7.84 -4.46
N LEU A 95 11.63 7.41 -3.32
CA LEU A 95 10.81 6.89 -2.23
C LEU A 95 10.02 8.00 -1.54
N GLN A 96 10.61 9.18 -1.38
CA GLN A 96 9.89 10.33 -0.83
C GLN A 96 8.69 10.71 -1.70
N ASN A 97 8.90 10.77 -3.03
CA ASN A 97 7.82 11.06 -3.96
C ASN A 97 6.74 9.96 -3.94
N TYR A 98 7.16 8.70 -3.94
CA TYR A 98 6.25 7.55 -3.85
C TYR A 98 5.40 7.62 -2.58
N LEU A 99 6.02 7.85 -1.43
CA LEU A 99 5.32 7.90 -0.15
C LEU A 99 4.34 9.08 -0.08
N GLN A 100 4.68 10.22 -0.66
CA GLN A 100 3.79 11.37 -0.73
C GLN A 100 2.54 11.05 -1.57
N TYR A 101 2.72 10.50 -2.76
CA TYR A 101 1.59 10.13 -3.62
C TYR A 101 0.78 8.98 -3.03
N LYS A 102 1.42 8.02 -2.37
CA LYS A 102 0.73 6.95 -1.64
C LYS A 102 -0.20 7.51 -0.57
N LYS A 103 0.28 8.47 0.19
CA LYS A 103 -0.51 9.15 1.23
C LYS A 103 -1.70 9.89 0.63
N ASP A 104 -1.48 10.60 -0.49
CA ASP A 104 -2.54 11.34 -1.19
C ASP A 104 -3.62 10.37 -1.72
N VAL A 105 -3.22 9.23 -2.29
CA VAL A 105 -4.14 8.20 -2.78
C VAL A 105 -4.92 7.56 -1.63
N GLU A 106 -4.27 7.25 -0.51
CA GLU A 106 -4.93 6.70 0.68
C GLU A 106 -5.99 7.67 1.21
N GLN A 107 -5.70 8.97 1.21
CA GLN A 107 -6.65 9.99 1.63
C GLN A 107 -7.87 10.05 0.68
N ILE A 108 -7.64 10.00 -0.62
CA ILE A 108 -8.72 9.97 -1.62
C ILE A 108 -9.61 8.73 -1.40
N LEU A 109 -9.01 7.55 -1.18
CA LEU A 109 -9.75 6.32 -0.92
C LEU A 109 -10.56 6.39 0.36
N GLN A 110 -10.02 6.99 1.43
CA GLN A 110 -10.75 7.19 2.67
C GLN A 110 -11.95 8.12 2.50
N GLU A 111 -11.79 9.20 1.73
CA GLU A 111 -12.89 10.10 1.41
C GLU A 111 -14.00 9.40 0.63
N VAL A 112 -13.64 8.57 -0.36
CA VAL A 112 -14.59 7.77 -1.13
C VAL A 112 -15.33 6.78 -0.24
N ILE A 113 -14.62 6.04 0.61
CA ILE A 113 -15.20 5.10 1.56
C ILE A 113 -16.15 5.82 2.51
N SER A 114 -15.77 6.98 3.01
CA SER A 114 -16.60 7.79 3.90
C SER A 114 -17.93 8.17 3.26
N VAL A 115 -17.90 8.58 1.98
CA VAL A 115 -19.12 8.91 1.23
C VAL A 115 -19.98 7.67 1.03
N LEU A 116 -19.39 6.52 0.67
CA LEU A 116 -20.12 5.27 0.43
C LEU A 116 -20.74 4.67 1.69
N THR A 117 -20.14 4.90 2.85
CA THR A 117 -20.60 4.32 4.13
C THR A 117 -21.49 5.26 4.93
N TRP A 118 -21.71 6.48 4.46
CA TRP A 118 -22.46 7.49 5.18
C TRP A 118 -23.97 7.23 5.21
N GLU A 119 -24.45 6.32 4.43
CA GLU A 119 -25.84 5.85 4.52
C GLU A 119 -25.96 4.76 5.61
#